data_f220a1dde9afe134964ebf4f5707ef9c
#
_entry.id   f220a1dde9afe134964ebf4f5707ef9c
#
_cell.length_a   1.000
_cell.length_b   1.000
_cell.length_c   1.000
_cell.angle_alpha   90.00
_cell.angle_beta   90.00
_cell.angle_gamma   90.00
#
_symmetry.space_group_name_H-M   'P 1'
#
loop_
_entity.id
_entity.type
_entity.pdbx_description
1 polymer ?
#
loop_
_entity_poly.entity_id
_entity_poly.type
_entity_poly.pdbx_seq_one_letter_code
_entity_poly.pdbx_strand_id
1 'polypeptide(L)'
;VSGPGNRAENTGSPEGAGSPESPDASAALTGPAAPRGAAAPGIPSEPELLSRTALAAFRLNGQFLAAAEAMARPAGLTAAWWQVLGAVLREPLPVAGIARAMGVTRQSVQRVADLLAGRGLAEYIPNPAHRRAKLLRPTEEGRAAVRRIDPAHAEFARRLAGSLGPGELEETVRVLERLVDAMDTIGGR
;
A
#
# COMPACT_ATOMS: atom_id res chain seq x y z
N VAL A 1 39.90 24.04 37.05
CA VAL A 1 40.34 25.43 36.99
C VAL A 1 39.28 26.22 36.26
N SER A 2 38.38 26.78 37.03
CA SER A 2 38.03 28.18 37.23
C SER A 2 37.38 28.90 36.04
N GLY A 3 36.11 29.23 36.25
CA GLY A 3 35.37 30.28 35.55
C GLY A 3 35.90 31.69 35.85
N PRO A 4 35.15 32.80 35.89
CA PRO A 4 33.73 33.08 35.68
C PRO A 4 33.46 34.38 34.87
N GLY A 5 32.18 34.70 34.65
CA GLY A 5 31.64 36.07 34.84
C GLY A 5 31.60 36.96 33.60
N ASN A 6 30.50 37.51 33.22
CA ASN A 6 30.01 38.76 33.75
C ASN A 6 28.68 39.22 33.11
N ARG A 7 27.90 39.76 33.91
CA ARG A 7 26.62 40.50 33.88
C ARG A 7 26.76 41.85 33.18
N ALA A 8 25.75 42.32 32.48
CA ALA A 8 25.25 43.70 32.57
C ALA A 8 23.87 43.87 31.97
N GLU A 9 23.02 44.31 32.80
CA GLU A 9 21.70 44.93 32.57
C GLU A 9 21.85 46.22 31.74
N ASN A 10 20.89 46.55 30.95
CA ASN A 10 20.45 47.96 30.93
C ASN A 10 18.98 48.09 30.50
N THR A 11 18.30 48.79 31.34
CA THR A 11 16.94 49.34 31.34
C THR A 11 16.75 50.45 30.31
N GLY A 12 15.51 50.65 29.84
CA GLY A 12 15.09 51.86 29.15
C GLY A 12 13.77 51.80 28.44
N SER A 13 12.65 52.01 29.15
CA SER A 13 11.47 52.65 28.55
C SER A 13 11.63 54.16 28.61
N PRO A 14 11.01 54.94 27.71
CA PRO A 14 9.71 55.49 28.04
C PRO A 14 8.71 55.74 26.88
N GLU A 15 7.45 55.81 27.28
CA GLU A 15 6.26 56.57 26.86
C GLU A 15 6.29 57.42 25.60
N GLY A 16 5.14 57.41 24.90
CA GLY A 16 4.75 58.43 23.93
C GLY A 16 3.45 58.12 23.22
N ALA A 17 2.35 58.45 23.85
CA ALA A 17 1.07 58.94 23.43
C ALA A 17 0.79 59.18 21.92
N GLY A 18 -0.42 58.84 21.50
CA GLY A 18 -1.00 59.30 20.26
C GLY A 18 -2.16 58.44 19.76
N SER A 19 -3.34 58.57 20.37
CA SER A 19 -4.58 58.26 19.62
C SER A 19 -4.90 59.41 18.68
N PRO A 20 -5.40 59.11 17.47
CA PRO A 20 -6.71 59.63 17.15
C PRO A 20 -7.62 58.64 16.39
N GLU A 21 -8.88 58.77 16.71
CA GLU A 21 -10.08 58.71 15.89
C GLU A 21 -10.32 57.56 14.91
N SER A 22 -11.38 56.85 15.24
CA SER A 22 -12.22 56.07 14.33
C SER A 22 -12.85 56.95 13.25
N PRO A 23 -13.03 56.43 12.06
CA PRO A 23 -14.31 56.59 11.39
C PRO A 23 -15.01 55.25 11.16
N ASP A 24 -16.24 55.29 11.59
CA ASP A 24 -17.35 54.44 11.22
C ASP A 24 -17.38 54.15 9.73
N ALA A 25 -17.31 52.85 9.39
CA ALA A 25 -17.70 52.36 8.10
C ALA A 25 -18.31 50.98 8.27
N SER A 26 -19.58 51.01 8.61
CA SER A 26 -20.49 49.90 8.39
C SER A 26 -20.50 49.53 6.91
N ALA A 27 -19.59 48.65 6.52
CA ALA A 27 -19.62 47.95 5.22
C ALA A 27 -20.13 46.55 5.46
N ALA A 28 -21.34 46.32 5.05
CA ALA A 28 -22.01 45.05 4.99
C ALA A 28 -21.09 43.98 4.36
N LEU A 29 -20.52 43.10 5.19
CA LEU A 29 -19.91 41.85 4.72
C LEU A 29 -21.03 40.92 4.30
N THR A 30 -21.42 41.02 3.05
CA THR A 30 -22.17 39.97 2.37
C THR A 30 -21.22 38.77 2.27
N GLY A 31 -21.35 37.83 3.21
CA GLY A 31 -20.69 36.55 3.16
C GLY A 31 -21.08 35.82 1.88
N PRO A 32 -20.16 35.02 1.29
CA PRO A 32 -20.50 34.23 0.13
C PRO A 32 -21.67 33.32 0.46
N ALA A 33 -22.74 33.44 -0.33
CA ALA A 33 -23.94 32.62 -0.23
C ALA A 33 -23.51 31.12 -0.23
N ALA A 34 -23.89 30.40 0.82
CA ALA A 34 -23.77 28.96 0.86
C ALA A 34 -24.43 28.39 -0.39
N PRO A 35 -23.80 27.43 -1.08
CA PRO A 35 -24.44 26.81 -2.23
C PRO A 35 -25.69 26.06 -1.73
N ARG A 36 -26.85 26.63 -1.99
CA ARG A 36 -28.13 25.92 -1.89
C ARG A 36 -28.20 24.95 -3.06
N GLY A 37 -28.17 23.68 -2.73
CA GLY A 37 -28.38 22.62 -3.69
C GLY A 37 -27.83 21.32 -3.13
N ALA A 38 -28.52 20.72 -2.16
CA ALA A 38 -28.43 19.27 -2.01
C ALA A 38 -29.02 18.69 -3.30
N ALA A 39 -28.15 18.47 -4.29
CA ALA A 39 -28.51 17.68 -5.45
C ALA A 39 -28.99 16.32 -4.94
N ALA A 40 -30.13 15.85 -5.43
CA ALA A 40 -30.56 14.47 -5.25
C ALA A 40 -29.36 13.56 -5.50
N PRO A 41 -29.22 12.38 -4.84
CA PRO A 41 -28.11 11.49 -5.06
C PRO A 41 -28.14 11.04 -6.52
N GLY A 42 -27.45 11.78 -7.37
CA GLY A 42 -27.26 11.48 -8.77
C GLY A 42 -26.36 10.25 -8.88
N ILE A 43 -26.50 9.51 -9.98
CA ILE A 43 -25.56 8.44 -10.34
C ILE A 43 -24.15 9.05 -10.28
N PRO A 44 -23.19 8.48 -9.50
CA PRO A 44 -21.83 9.04 -9.41
C PRO A 44 -21.19 9.15 -10.79
N SER A 45 -20.50 10.23 -11.06
CA SER A 45 -19.77 10.41 -12.31
C SER A 45 -18.61 9.41 -12.45
N GLU A 46 -18.18 9.13 -13.67
CA GLU A 46 -17.03 8.24 -13.91
C GLU A 46 -15.77 8.63 -13.14
N PRO A 47 -15.36 9.94 -13.06
CA PRO A 47 -14.23 10.35 -12.24
C PRO A 47 -14.43 10.07 -10.74
N GLU A 48 -15.64 10.24 -10.21
CA GLU A 48 -15.95 9.91 -8.81
C GLU A 48 -15.87 8.41 -8.54
N LEU A 49 -16.41 7.59 -9.45
CA LEU A 49 -16.30 6.13 -9.38
C LEU A 49 -14.85 5.68 -9.44
N LEU A 50 -14.04 6.24 -10.33
CA LEU A 50 -12.61 5.95 -10.43
C LEU A 50 -11.88 6.28 -9.12
N SER A 51 -12.12 7.47 -8.57
CA SER A 51 -11.50 7.90 -7.31
C SER A 51 -11.88 6.99 -6.14
N ARG A 52 -13.16 6.63 -6.03
CA ARG A 52 -13.63 5.69 -5.00
C ARG A 52 -13.03 4.30 -5.16
N THR A 53 -12.91 3.81 -6.39
CA THR A 53 -12.29 2.53 -6.71
C THR A 53 -10.82 2.52 -6.30
N ALA A 54 -10.06 3.57 -6.64
CA ALA A 54 -8.66 3.69 -6.27
C ALA A 54 -8.45 3.72 -4.74
N LEU A 55 -9.25 4.51 -4.02
CA LEU A 55 -9.19 4.56 -2.55
C LEU A 55 -9.55 3.22 -1.91
N ALA A 56 -10.58 2.54 -2.43
CA ALA A 56 -10.97 1.21 -1.97
C ALA A 56 -9.85 0.18 -2.20
N ALA A 57 -9.22 0.21 -3.38
CA ALA A 57 -8.11 -0.67 -3.73
C ALA A 57 -6.89 -0.45 -2.82
N PHE A 58 -6.50 0.81 -2.54
CA PHE A 58 -5.40 1.12 -1.62
C PHE A 58 -5.68 0.63 -0.20
N ARG A 59 -6.90 0.87 0.31
CA ARG A 59 -7.31 0.39 1.62
C ARG A 59 -7.32 -1.14 1.69
N LEU A 60 -7.88 -1.79 0.69
CA LEU A 60 -7.95 -3.25 0.58
C LEU A 60 -6.55 -3.88 0.54
N ASN A 61 -5.63 -3.30 -0.25
CA ASN A 61 -4.25 -3.74 -0.30
C ASN A 61 -3.59 -3.67 1.09
N GLY A 62 -3.77 -2.58 1.83
CA GLY A 62 -3.26 -2.46 3.20
C GLY A 62 -3.80 -3.53 4.15
N GLN A 63 -5.11 -3.84 4.04
CA GLN A 63 -5.75 -4.87 4.85
C GLN A 63 -5.24 -6.27 4.49
N PHE A 64 -5.07 -6.59 3.21
CA PHE A 64 -4.50 -7.86 2.78
C PHE A 64 -3.05 -8.02 3.23
N LEU A 65 -2.22 -6.98 3.14
CA LEU A 65 -0.84 -7.03 3.63
C LEU A 65 -0.78 -7.27 5.14
N ALA A 66 -1.63 -6.60 5.92
CA ALA A 66 -1.71 -6.81 7.37
C ALA A 66 -2.17 -8.25 7.72
N ALA A 67 -3.18 -8.76 7.03
CA ALA A 67 -3.64 -10.14 7.21
C ALA A 67 -2.57 -11.16 6.81
N ALA A 68 -1.89 -10.94 5.69
CA ALA A 68 -0.79 -11.78 5.22
C ALA A 68 0.37 -11.81 6.23
N GLU A 69 0.75 -10.66 6.80
CA GLU A 69 1.79 -10.59 7.83
C GLU A 69 1.40 -11.37 9.09
N ALA A 70 0.16 -11.21 9.54
CA ALA A 70 -0.35 -11.93 10.71
C ALA A 70 -0.32 -13.46 10.51
N MET A 71 -0.64 -13.94 9.30
CA MET A 71 -0.64 -15.38 8.97
C MET A 71 0.78 -15.91 8.71
N ALA A 72 1.68 -15.11 8.12
CA ALA A 72 3.03 -15.54 7.76
C ALA A 72 3.97 -15.59 8.97
N ARG A 73 3.82 -14.68 9.93
CA ARG A 73 4.71 -14.55 11.10
C ARG A 73 4.89 -15.84 11.91
N PRO A 74 3.84 -16.60 12.25
CA PRO A 74 3.98 -17.88 12.98
C PRO A 74 4.76 -18.94 12.19
N ALA A 75 4.77 -18.86 10.86
CA ALA A 75 5.54 -19.74 9.98
C ALA A 75 7.00 -19.28 9.77
N GLY A 76 7.42 -18.19 10.44
CA GLY A 76 8.76 -17.62 10.29
C GLY A 76 8.96 -16.82 9.00
N LEU A 77 7.88 -16.41 8.33
CA LEU A 77 7.88 -15.61 7.11
C LEU A 77 7.35 -14.19 7.36
N THR A 78 7.68 -13.27 6.46
CA THR A 78 6.98 -12.01 6.30
C THR A 78 5.96 -12.11 5.18
N ALA A 79 5.00 -11.18 5.12
CA ALA A 79 4.05 -11.11 4.01
C ALA A 79 4.76 -11.06 2.64
N ALA A 80 5.80 -10.24 2.51
CA ALA A 80 6.57 -10.11 1.27
C ALA A 80 7.28 -11.41 0.87
N TRP A 81 7.80 -12.17 1.84
CA TRP A 81 8.43 -13.46 1.58
C TRP A 81 7.42 -14.50 1.11
N TRP A 82 6.27 -14.56 1.79
CA TRP A 82 5.18 -15.44 1.40
C TRP A 82 4.67 -15.13 -0.01
N GLN A 83 4.49 -13.85 -0.34
CA GLN A 83 4.07 -13.42 -1.68
C GLN A 83 5.05 -13.83 -2.78
N VAL A 84 6.37 -13.62 -2.57
CA VAL A 84 7.39 -14.03 -3.55
C VAL A 84 7.47 -15.55 -3.66
N LEU A 85 7.43 -16.30 -2.56
CA LEU A 85 7.38 -17.77 -2.60
C LEU A 85 6.11 -18.24 -3.30
N GLY A 86 4.96 -17.64 -2.99
CA GLY A 86 3.67 -17.96 -3.61
C GLY A 86 3.70 -17.80 -5.14
N ALA A 87 4.32 -16.74 -5.62
CA ALA A 87 4.45 -16.48 -7.06
C ALA A 87 5.23 -17.56 -7.82
N VAL A 88 6.13 -18.28 -7.13
CA VAL A 88 7.00 -19.32 -7.75
C VAL A 88 6.65 -20.76 -7.32
N LEU A 89 5.53 -20.95 -6.59
CA LEU A 89 5.13 -22.30 -6.15
C LEU A 89 4.76 -23.23 -7.29
N ARG A 90 4.08 -22.70 -8.31
CA ARG A 90 3.60 -23.48 -9.46
C ARG A 90 4.70 -23.74 -10.46
N GLU A 91 5.46 -22.69 -10.77
CA GLU A 91 6.56 -22.74 -11.74
C GLU A 91 7.67 -21.75 -11.35
N PRO A 92 8.93 -22.05 -11.67
CA PRO A 92 10.03 -21.12 -11.49
C PRO A 92 9.86 -19.89 -12.39
N LEU A 93 10.06 -18.69 -11.83
CA LEU A 93 9.94 -17.43 -12.55
C LEU A 93 11.20 -16.57 -12.42
N PRO A 94 11.55 -15.78 -13.44
CA PRO A 94 12.57 -14.75 -13.30
C PRO A 94 12.05 -13.62 -12.41
N VAL A 95 12.93 -12.94 -11.68
CA VAL A 95 12.58 -11.82 -10.79
C VAL A 95 11.71 -10.76 -11.49
N ALA A 96 11.98 -10.47 -12.76
CA ALA A 96 11.17 -9.54 -13.55
C ALA A 96 9.74 -10.07 -13.80
N GLY A 97 9.56 -11.39 -13.95
CA GLY A 97 8.24 -12.01 -14.08
C GLY A 97 7.44 -11.91 -12.77
N ILE A 98 8.11 -12.22 -11.65
CA ILE A 98 7.50 -12.07 -10.31
C ILE A 98 7.07 -10.62 -10.07
N ALA A 99 7.94 -9.66 -10.37
CA ALA A 99 7.67 -8.23 -10.19
C ALA A 99 6.45 -7.77 -11.00
N ARG A 100 6.33 -8.25 -12.24
CA ARG A 100 5.18 -7.96 -13.11
C ARG A 100 3.89 -8.58 -12.54
N ALA A 101 3.94 -9.84 -12.15
CA ALA A 101 2.78 -10.53 -11.57
C ALA A 101 2.28 -9.89 -10.28
N MET A 102 3.19 -9.32 -9.48
CA MET A 102 2.87 -8.68 -8.20
C MET A 102 2.58 -7.17 -8.33
N GLY A 103 2.78 -6.55 -9.49
CA GLY A 103 2.63 -5.10 -9.66
C GLY A 103 3.64 -4.26 -8.86
N VAL A 104 4.81 -4.81 -8.54
CA VAL A 104 5.85 -4.14 -7.74
C VAL A 104 7.16 -3.96 -8.52
N THR A 105 8.12 -3.21 -7.95
CA THR A 105 9.40 -2.99 -8.62
C THR A 105 10.27 -4.25 -8.63
N ARG A 106 11.01 -4.44 -9.73
CA ARG A 106 12.01 -5.51 -9.83
C ARG A 106 13.02 -5.48 -8.69
N GLN A 107 13.43 -4.29 -8.27
CA GLN A 107 14.41 -4.12 -7.18
C GLN A 107 13.85 -4.64 -5.83
N SER A 108 12.57 -4.39 -5.54
CA SER A 108 11.92 -4.90 -4.33
C SER A 108 11.90 -6.42 -4.33
N VAL A 109 11.50 -7.04 -5.45
CA VAL A 109 11.49 -8.50 -5.58
C VAL A 109 12.89 -9.08 -5.50
N GLN A 110 13.90 -8.45 -6.15
CA GLN A 110 15.29 -8.92 -6.11
C GLN A 110 15.79 -9.00 -4.66
N ARG A 111 15.56 -7.95 -3.86
CA ARG A 111 15.95 -7.94 -2.44
C ARG A 111 15.31 -9.09 -1.65
N VAL A 112 14.02 -9.33 -1.86
CA VAL A 112 13.30 -10.42 -1.17
C VAL A 112 13.81 -11.78 -1.65
N ALA A 113 14.02 -11.97 -2.95
CA ALA A 113 14.52 -13.20 -3.53
C ALA A 113 15.93 -13.56 -3.00
N ASP A 114 16.81 -12.55 -2.89
CA ASP A 114 18.16 -12.74 -2.34
C ASP A 114 18.11 -13.12 -0.85
N LEU A 115 17.22 -12.51 -0.07
CA LEU A 115 16.99 -12.88 1.34
C LEU A 115 16.46 -14.31 1.48
N LEU A 116 15.50 -14.70 0.65
CA LEU A 116 14.96 -16.06 0.63
C LEU A 116 16.02 -17.09 0.23
N ALA A 117 16.84 -16.78 -0.78
CA ALA A 117 17.94 -17.64 -1.19
C ALA A 117 19.02 -17.77 -0.10
N GLY A 118 19.39 -16.65 0.54
CA GLY A 118 20.35 -16.63 1.65
C GLY A 118 19.88 -17.41 2.89
N ARG A 119 18.56 -17.61 3.03
CA ARG A 119 17.96 -18.41 4.10
C ARG A 119 17.60 -19.83 3.71
N GLY A 120 17.95 -20.25 2.50
CA GLY A 120 17.66 -21.59 2.00
C GLY A 120 16.17 -21.86 1.72
N LEU A 121 15.32 -20.82 1.67
CA LEU A 121 13.89 -20.96 1.38
C LEU A 121 13.58 -20.92 -0.12
N ALA A 122 14.49 -20.37 -0.93
CA ALA A 122 14.44 -20.38 -2.38
C ALA A 122 15.83 -20.59 -2.95
N GLU A 123 15.92 -20.89 -4.22
CA GLU A 123 17.17 -21.01 -4.95
C GLU A 123 17.06 -20.46 -6.37
N TYR A 124 18.19 -19.99 -6.88
CA TYR A 124 18.29 -19.55 -8.26
C TYR A 124 18.77 -20.71 -9.15
N ILE A 125 18.01 -20.97 -10.19
CA ILE A 125 18.35 -22.00 -11.20
C ILE A 125 18.60 -21.35 -12.56
N PRO A 126 19.35 -22.02 -13.47
CA PRO A 126 19.53 -21.56 -14.84
C PRO A 126 18.18 -21.38 -15.55
N ASN A 127 18.08 -20.33 -16.37
CA ASN A 127 16.93 -20.12 -17.24
C ASN A 127 17.29 -20.57 -18.67
N PRO A 128 16.66 -21.62 -19.18
CA PRO A 128 16.95 -22.10 -20.54
C PRO A 128 16.60 -21.10 -21.64
N ALA A 129 15.62 -20.22 -21.40
CA ALA A 129 15.20 -19.19 -22.35
C ALA A 129 16.09 -17.93 -22.34
N HIS A 130 16.77 -17.65 -21.22
CA HIS A 130 17.56 -16.41 -21.06
C HIS A 130 18.78 -16.62 -20.18
N ARG A 131 19.97 -16.76 -20.76
CA ARG A 131 21.23 -17.04 -20.03
C ARG A 131 21.55 -16.03 -18.91
N ARG A 132 21.10 -14.78 -19.01
CA ARG A 132 21.38 -13.71 -18.02
C ARG A 132 20.34 -13.58 -16.92
N ALA A 133 19.15 -14.14 -17.07
CA ALA A 133 18.05 -14.01 -16.11
C ALA A 133 17.78 -15.38 -15.47
N LYS A 134 18.33 -15.61 -14.28
CA LYS A 134 18.04 -16.83 -13.50
C LYS A 134 16.57 -16.90 -13.12
N LEU A 135 16.06 -18.10 -12.96
CA LEU A 135 14.75 -18.38 -12.39
C LEU A 135 14.89 -18.57 -10.87
N LEU A 136 13.93 -18.06 -10.12
CA LEU A 136 13.75 -18.35 -8.70
C LEU A 136 12.77 -19.51 -8.57
N ARG A 137 13.08 -20.48 -7.70
CA ARG A 137 12.13 -21.52 -7.29
C ARG A 137 12.19 -21.73 -5.78
N PRO A 138 11.13 -22.18 -5.12
CA PRO A 138 11.18 -22.51 -3.70
C PRO A 138 11.97 -23.82 -3.53
N THR A 139 12.73 -23.90 -2.44
CA THR A 139 13.28 -25.16 -1.95
C THR A 139 12.18 -25.98 -1.25
N GLU A 140 12.49 -27.21 -0.85
CA GLU A 140 11.52 -27.98 -0.02
C GLU A 140 11.26 -27.30 1.32
N GLU A 141 12.28 -26.67 1.93
CA GLU A 141 12.11 -25.86 3.14
C GLU A 141 11.16 -24.68 2.91
N GLY A 142 11.32 -23.96 1.80
CA GLY A 142 10.42 -22.86 1.40
C GLY A 142 9.00 -23.35 1.18
N ARG A 143 8.81 -24.48 0.53
CA ARG A 143 7.48 -25.10 0.37
C ARG A 143 6.86 -25.50 1.70
N ALA A 144 7.65 -26.10 2.59
CA ALA A 144 7.20 -26.45 3.92
C ALA A 144 6.81 -25.22 4.75
N ALA A 145 7.56 -24.12 4.62
CA ALA A 145 7.22 -22.86 5.27
C ALA A 145 5.87 -22.30 4.79
N VAL A 146 5.60 -22.35 3.49
CA VAL A 146 4.30 -21.91 2.93
C VAL A 146 3.18 -22.85 3.42
N ARG A 147 3.36 -24.17 3.37
CA ARG A 147 2.34 -25.13 3.88
C ARG A 147 1.96 -24.89 5.35
N ARG A 148 2.85 -24.35 6.18
CA ARG A 148 2.51 -23.97 7.55
C ARG A 148 1.50 -22.82 7.64
N ILE A 149 1.35 -22.03 6.59
CA ILE A 149 0.38 -20.91 6.52
C ILE A 149 -1.01 -21.41 6.06
N ASP A 150 -1.08 -22.50 5.31
CA ASP A 150 -2.31 -22.97 4.67
C ASP A 150 -3.54 -23.06 5.61
N PRO A 151 -3.44 -23.57 6.86
CA PRO A 151 -4.59 -23.63 7.76
C PRO A 151 -5.12 -22.24 8.13
N ALA A 152 -4.23 -21.29 8.43
CA ALA A 152 -4.62 -19.91 8.76
C ALA A 152 -5.20 -19.18 7.56
N HIS A 153 -4.63 -19.40 6.38
CA HIS A 153 -5.13 -18.85 5.12
C HIS A 153 -6.52 -19.39 4.78
N ALA A 154 -6.73 -20.69 4.89
CA ALA A 154 -8.03 -21.32 4.65
C ALA A 154 -9.11 -20.81 5.62
N GLU A 155 -8.76 -20.64 6.89
CA GLU A 155 -9.66 -20.08 7.90
C GLU A 155 -10.02 -18.62 7.60
N PHE A 156 -9.02 -17.80 7.25
CA PHE A 156 -9.25 -16.41 6.87
C PHE A 156 -10.13 -16.31 5.61
N ALA A 157 -9.86 -17.12 4.59
CA ALA A 157 -10.64 -17.17 3.36
C ALA A 157 -12.12 -17.54 3.63
N ARG A 158 -12.35 -18.55 4.47
CA ARG A 158 -13.71 -18.98 4.85
C ARG A 158 -14.46 -17.88 5.60
N ARG A 159 -13.81 -17.19 6.54
CA ARG A 159 -14.40 -16.08 7.28
C ARG A 159 -14.72 -14.91 6.38
N LEU A 160 -13.81 -14.56 5.45
CA LEU A 160 -14.04 -13.49 4.48
C LEU A 160 -15.22 -13.82 3.56
N ALA A 161 -15.25 -15.02 2.99
CA ALA A 161 -16.35 -15.46 2.15
C ALA A 161 -17.69 -15.49 2.91
N GLY A 162 -17.68 -15.91 4.19
CA GLY A 162 -18.87 -15.91 5.03
C GLY A 162 -19.36 -14.51 5.45
N SER A 163 -18.53 -13.49 5.32
CA SER A 163 -18.90 -12.08 5.57
C SER A 163 -19.48 -11.39 4.33
N LEU A 164 -19.38 -12.04 3.18
CA LEU A 164 -19.91 -11.61 1.91
C LEU A 164 -21.14 -12.48 1.55
N GLY A 165 -21.93 -12.04 0.60
CA GLY A 165 -23.02 -12.86 0.05
C GLY A 165 -22.49 -14.02 -0.81
N PRO A 166 -23.32 -15.04 -1.08
CA PRO A 166 -22.95 -16.14 -1.96
C PRO A 166 -22.51 -15.64 -3.33
N GLY A 167 -21.33 -16.06 -3.80
CA GLY A 167 -20.77 -15.67 -5.10
C GLY A 167 -20.12 -14.28 -5.14
N GLU A 168 -20.25 -13.45 -4.11
CA GLU A 168 -19.67 -12.09 -4.13
C GLU A 168 -18.14 -12.09 -4.19
N LEU A 169 -17.49 -13.08 -3.57
CA LEU A 169 -16.03 -13.18 -3.64
C LEU A 169 -15.55 -13.53 -5.06
N GLU A 170 -16.25 -14.44 -5.76
CA GLU A 170 -15.96 -14.79 -7.14
C GLU A 170 -16.21 -13.60 -8.08
N GLU A 171 -17.33 -12.89 -7.88
CA GLU A 171 -17.62 -11.67 -8.63
C GLU A 171 -16.56 -10.60 -8.41
N THR A 172 -16.12 -10.42 -7.17
CA THR A 172 -15.05 -9.47 -6.82
C THR A 172 -13.76 -9.81 -7.56
N VAL A 173 -13.32 -11.07 -7.56
CA VAL A 173 -12.12 -11.52 -8.30
C VAL A 173 -12.28 -11.20 -9.78
N ARG A 174 -13.40 -11.57 -10.40
CA ARG A 174 -13.67 -11.32 -11.82
C ARG A 174 -13.63 -9.83 -12.19
N VAL A 175 -14.19 -8.96 -11.32
CA VAL A 175 -14.17 -7.51 -11.56
C VAL A 175 -12.77 -6.94 -11.41
N LEU A 176 -12.01 -7.38 -10.39
CA LEU A 176 -10.63 -6.93 -10.17
C LEU A 176 -9.71 -7.35 -11.32
N GLU A 177 -9.82 -8.58 -11.82
CA GLU A 177 -9.03 -9.07 -12.97
C GLU A 177 -9.32 -8.21 -14.22
N ARG A 178 -10.58 -7.96 -14.53
CA ARG A 178 -10.97 -7.07 -15.65
C ARG A 178 -10.45 -5.65 -15.48
N LEU A 179 -10.43 -5.14 -14.25
CA LEU A 179 -9.89 -3.81 -13.98
C LEU A 179 -8.37 -3.77 -14.20
N VAL A 180 -7.64 -4.80 -13.79
CA VAL A 180 -6.20 -4.95 -14.05
C VAL A 180 -5.94 -4.97 -15.56
N ASP A 181 -6.64 -5.80 -16.31
CA ASP A 181 -6.49 -5.91 -17.78
C ASP A 181 -6.78 -4.56 -18.48
N ALA A 182 -7.83 -3.86 -18.05
CA ALA A 182 -8.15 -2.54 -18.57
C ALA A 182 -7.06 -1.51 -18.27
N MET A 183 -6.53 -1.51 -17.06
CA MET A 183 -5.44 -0.61 -16.66
C MET A 183 -4.16 -0.90 -17.44
N ASP A 184 -3.81 -2.16 -17.68
CA ASP A 184 -2.65 -2.55 -18.50
C ASP A 184 -2.82 -2.10 -19.96
N THR A 185 -4.01 -2.21 -20.51
CA THR A 185 -4.34 -1.75 -21.88
C THR A 185 -4.19 -0.23 -22.00
N ILE A 186 -4.72 0.54 -21.05
CA ILE A 186 -4.63 2.01 -21.03
C ILE A 186 -3.19 2.47 -20.77
N GLY A 187 -2.48 1.77 -19.89
CA GLY A 187 -1.09 2.08 -19.52
C GLY A 187 -0.04 1.66 -20.56
N GLY A 188 -0.43 1.01 -21.66
CA GLY A 188 0.47 0.56 -22.73
C GLY A 188 1.48 -0.52 -22.30
N ARG A 189 1.09 -1.38 -21.35
CA ARG A 189 1.93 -2.50 -20.85
C ARG A 189 1.57 -3.82 -21.50
#